data_ec4190214c1321d750544984c135b617
#
_entry.id   ec4190214c1321d750544984c135b617
#
_cell.length_a   1.000
_cell.length_b   1.000
_cell.length_c   1.000
_cell.angle_alpha   90.00
_cell.angle_beta   90.00
_cell.angle_gamma   90.00
#
_symmetry.space_group_name_H-M   'P 1'
#
loop_
_entity.id
_entity.type
_entity.pdbx_description
1 polymer ?
#
loop_
_entity_poly.entity_id
_entity_poly.type
_entity_poly.pdbx_seq_one_letter_code
_entity_poly.pdbx_strand_id
1 'polypeptide(L)'
;MSSYFTKLKQNLPWMMRYPFVRASALSASGGTKKNLIFTIANHFEPAWHAGGAYDLDTQRRRLDEYHLLARRTGESVRDVDGTKFRHTNFYPAEQYHASLLDQMAEMQAEGLGDVEVHLHHGVEAPDTSENLRRVLVEFRDTLAERHKCLSRFEGSEMP
;
A
#
# COMPACT_ATOMS: atom_id res chain seq x y z
N MET A 1 22.36 20.75 4.66
CA MET A 1 22.88 20.05 5.88
C MET A 1 21.89 20.01 7.07
N SER A 2 20.83 20.78 7.10
CA SER A 2 19.84 20.84 8.22
C SER A 2 18.97 19.57 8.37
N SER A 3 18.65 18.85 7.31
CA SER A 3 17.68 17.72 7.32
C SER A 3 18.17 16.47 8.07
N TYR A 4 19.46 16.15 7.99
CA TYR A 4 20.02 14.98 8.65
C TYR A 4 20.07 15.10 10.19
N PHE A 5 20.46 16.25 10.69
CA PHE A 5 20.49 16.51 12.14
C PHE A 5 19.10 16.50 12.76
N THR A 6 18.10 16.98 12.05
CA THR A 6 16.71 16.95 12.52
C THR A 6 16.19 15.52 12.60
N LYS A 7 16.42 14.71 11.57
CA LYS A 7 16.05 13.28 11.55
C LYS A 7 16.79 12.48 12.64
N LEU A 8 18.07 12.77 12.85
CA LEU A 8 18.84 12.11 13.91
C LEU A 8 18.28 12.44 15.29
N LYS A 9 17.98 13.71 15.59
CA LYS A 9 17.36 14.13 16.86
C LYS A 9 16.01 13.47 17.11
N GLN A 10 15.18 13.36 16.08
CA GLN A 10 13.87 12.71 16.16
C GLN A 10 13.96 11.21 16.45
N ASN A 11 14.97 10.54 15.91
CA ASN A 11 15.13 9.10 16.04
C ASN A 11 16.01 8.69 17.25
N LEU A 12 16.81 9.59 17.79
CA LEU A 12 17.72 9.30 18.88
C LEU A 12 17.06 8.66 20.11
N PRO A 13 15.88 9.13 20.62
CA PRO A 13 15.21 8.51 21.76
C PRO A 13 14.83 7.05 21.50
N TRP A 14 14.38 6.74 20.27
CA TRP A 14 14.03 5.38 19.87
C TRP A 14 15.29 4.51 19.72
N MET A 15 16.33 5.02 19.09
CA MET A 15 17.61 4.32 18.90
C MET A 15 18.25 3.94 20.24
N MET A 16 18.16 4.83 21.24
CA MET A 16 18.68 4.57 22.60
C MET A 16 17.86 3.52 23.35
N ARG A 17 16.56 3.44 23.11
CA ARG A 17 15.67 2.43 23.73
C ARG A 17 15.74 1.06 23.04
N TYR A 18 16.06 1.02 21.77
CA TYR A 18 16.02 -0.20 20.97
C TYR A 18 16.83 -1.37 21.55
N PRO A 19 18.09 -1.20 22.02
CA PRO A 19 18.85 -2.30 22.62
C PRO A 19 18.17 -2.91 23.85
N PHE A 20 17.53 -2.09 24.68
CA PHE A 20 16.83 -2.55 25.89
C PHE A 20 15.53 -3.29 25.54
N VAL A 21 14.75 -2.77 24.57
CA VAL A 21 13.56 -3.44 24.07
C VAL A 21 13.92 -4.79 23.44
N ARG A 22 15.01 -4.84 22.69
CA ARG A 22 15.52 -6.07 22.07
C ARG A 22 15.97 -7.07 23.13
N ALA A 23 16.71 -6.64 24.12
CA ALA A 23 17.18 -7.50 25.21
C ALA A 23 16.03 -8.09 26.01
N SER A 24 15.00 -7.27 26.36
CA SER A 24 13.80 -7.75 27.07
C SER A 24 12.99 -8.73 26.21
N ALA A 25 12.85 -8.49 24.90
CA ALA A 25 12.18 -9.39 24.00
C ALA A 25 12.90 -10.73 23.85
N LEU A 26 14.23 -10.73 23.85
CA LEU A 26 15.05 -11.96 23.80
C LEU A 26 14.95 -12.76 25.12
N SER A 27 14.95 -12.08 26.28
CA SER A 27 14.83 -12.75 27.57
C SER A 27 13.41 -13.31 27.83
N ALA A 28 12.38 -12.67 27.31
CA ALA A 28 11.00 -13.14 27.41
C ALA A 28 10.70 -14.36 26.50
N SER A 29 11.62 -14.75 25.63
CA SER A 29 11.38 -15.71 24.55
C SER A 29 11.74 -17.16 24.88
N GLY A 30 11.87 -17.53 26.15
CA GLY A 30 12.20 -18.90 26.57
C GLY A 30 11.20 -19.94 26.04
N GLY A 31 11.47 -20.54 24.89
CA GLY A 31 10.81 -21.75 24.40
C GLY A 31 9.44 -21.60 23.74
N THR A 32 8.86 -20.42 23.64
CA THR A 32 7.56 -20.22 22.96
C THR A 32 7.74 -20.02 21.45
N LYS A 33 6.87 -20.66 20.64
CA LYS A 33 6.76 -20.36 19.19
C LYS A 33 6.53 -18.87 19.01
N LYS A 34 7.36 -18.23 18.20
CA LYS A 34 7.18 -16.84 17.80
C LYS A 34 6.54 -16.79 16.42
N ASN A 35 5.48 -16.03 16.29
CA ASN A 35 4.89 -15.71 15.00
C ASN A 35 5.40 -14.34 14.57
N LEU A 36 5.89 -14.23 13.34
CA LEU A 36 6.21 -12.96 12.69
C LEU A 36 5.06 -12.64 11.74
N ILE A 37 4.40 -11.51 11.96
CA ILE A 37 3.44 -10.95 11.01
C ILE A 37 4.19 -9.87 10.22
N PHE A 38 4.27 -10.04 8.91
CA PHE A 38 4.92 -9.10 8.00
C PHE A 38 3.92 -8.63 6.94
N THR A 39 3.70 -7.32 6.86
CA THR A 39 2.80 -6.71 5.89
C THR A 39 3.53 -5.63 5.12
N ILE A 40 3.22 -5.50 3.82
CA ILE A 40 3.65 -4.37 2.99
C ILE A 40 2.41 -3.64 2.52
N ALA A 41 2.31 -2.38 2.93
CA ALA A 41 1.36 -1.40 2.43
C ALA A 41 2.16 -0.30 1.74
N ASN A 42 1.97 -0.12 0.44
CA ASN A 42 2.74 0.83 -0.35
C ASN A 42 1.84 1.87 -1.02
N HIS A 43 2.36 3.07 -1.17
CA HIS A 43 1.78 4.06 -2.07
C HIS A 43 2.10 3.62 -3.50
N PHE A 44 1.06 3.17 -4.21
CA PHE A 44 1.21 2.73 -5.59
C PHE A 44 0.87 3.87 -6.54
N GLU A 45 1.88 4.63 -6.90
CA GLU A 45 1.77 5.87 -7.68
C GLU A 45 2.54 5.74 -9.01
N PRO A 46 1.99 5.03 -10.01
CA PRO A 46 2.70 4.75 -11.26
C PRO A 46 3.03 6.01 -12.05
N ALA A 47 2.25 7.08 -11.88
CA ALA A 47 2.49 8.36 -12.54
C ALA A 47 3.58 9.21 -11.88
N TRP A 48 3.92 8.95 -10.61
CA TRP A 48 4.76 9.86 -9.84
C TRP A 48 6.23 9.85 -10.28
N HIS A 49 6.82 11.06 -10.42
CA HIS A 49 8.27 11.29 -10.45
C HIS A 49 8.58 12.72 -9.98
N ALA A 50 9.85 12.97 -9.63
CA ALA A 50 10.27 14.25 -9.02
C ALA A 50 10.06 15.50 -9.91
N GLY A 51 9.85 15.34 -11.21
CA GLY A 51 9.65 16.42 -12.17
C GLY A 51 8.23 16.56 -12.70
N GLY A 52 7.26 15.82 -12.17
CA GLY A 52 5.87 15.85 -12.62
C GLY A 52 5.20 14.48 -12.67
N ALA A 53 4.45 14.19 -13.73
CA ALA A 53 3.81 12.91 -13.93
C ALA A 53 4.33 12.21 -15.21
N TYR A 54 4.51 10.89 -15.15
CA TYR A 54 4.78 10.07 -16.32
C TYR A 54 3.56 10.01 -17.25
N ASP A 55 3.82 9.93 -18.56
CA ASP A 55 2.80 9.61 -19.55
C ASP A 55 2.20 8.21 -19.32
N LEU A 56 1.03 7.96 -19.91
CA LEU A 56 0.27 6.74 -19.69
C LEU A 56 1.02 5.47 -20.15
N ASP A 57 1.80 5.54 -21.22
CA ASP A 57 2.52 4.38 -21.72
C ASP A 57 3.68 3.99 -20.79
N THR A 58 4.32 5.00 -20.19
CA THR A 58 5.31 4.76 -19.14
C THR A 58 4.67 4.18 -17.88
N GLN A 59 3.50 4.67 -17.49
CA GLN A 59 2.75 4.11 -16.34
C GLN A 59 2.37 2.65 -16.58
N ARG A 60 1.87 2.31 -17.76
CA ARG A 60 1.54 0.92 -18.15
C ARG A 60 2.76 0.01 -18.09
N ARG A 61 3.87 0.41 -18.69
CA ARG A 61 5.11 -0.38 -18.63
C ARG A 61 5.57 -0.63 -17.18
N ARG A 62 5.51 0.37 -16.32
CA ARG A 62 5.84 0.23 -14.88
C ARG A 62 4.90 -0.75 -14.19
N LEU A 63 3.63 -0.71 -14.52
CA LEU A 63 2.64 -1.62 -13.96
C LEU A 63 2.85 -3.06 -14.48
N ASP A 64 3.18 -3.25 -15.76
CA ASP A 64 3.52 -4.55 -16.32
C ASP A 64 4.73 -5.18 -15.62
N GLU A 65 5.79 -4.39 -15.43
CA GLU A 65 6.98 -4.83 -14.69
C GLU A 65 6.65 -5.20 -13.25
N TYR A 66 5.85 -4.39 -12.58
CA TYR A 66 5.39 -4.65 -11.21
C TYR A 66 4.56 -5.93 -11.13
N HIS A 67 3.61 -6.13 -12.03
CA HIS A 67 2.76 -7.32 -12.10
C HIS A 67 3.60 -8.60 -12.31
N LEU A 68 4.57 -8.54 -13.21
CA LEU A 68 5.50 -9.65 -13.42
C LEU A 68 6.29 -9.99 -12.15
N LEU A 69 6.79 -8.99 -11.43
CA LEU A 69 7.52 -9.18 -10.18
C LEU A 69 6.61 -9.72 -9.08
N ALA A 70 5.37 -9.22 -8.97
CA ALA A 70 4.40 -9.70 -8.00
C ALA A 70 4.07 -11.19 -8.21
N ARG A 71 3.89 -11.63 -9.46
CA ARG A 71 3.71 -13.04 -9.80
C ARG A 71 4.89 -13.90 -9.37
N ARG A 72 6.12 -13.50 -9.73
CA ARG A 72 7.34 -14.24 -9.35
C ARG A 72 7.48 -14.35 -7.84
N THR A 73 7.21 -13.27 -7.12
CA THR A 73 7.27 -13.26 -5.65
C THR A 73 6.18 -14.15 -5.05
N GLY A 74 4.94 -14.04 -5.52
CA GLY A 74 3.82 -14.87 -5.05
C GLY A 74 3.99 -16.35 -5.35
N GLU A 75 4.76 -16.73 -6.37
CA GLU A 75 5.10 -18.12 -6.65
C GLU A 75 6.19 -18.68 -5.71
N SER A 76 7.17 -17.83 -5.37
CA SER A 76 8.36 -18.24 -4.63
C SER A 76 8.26 -18.02 -3.11
N VAL A 77 7.44 -17.07 -2.66
CA VAL A 77 7.29 -16.72 -1.23
C VAL A 77 5.87 -17.03 -0.78
N ARG A 78 5.78 -17.85 0.26
CA ARG A 78 4.50 -18.23 0.86
C ARG A 78 4.57 -18.18 2.37
N ASP A 79 3.43 -17.92 2.98
CA ASP A 79 3.25 -18.00 4.41
C ASP A 79 3.20 -19.48 4.87
N VAL A 80 3.18 -19.68 6.17
CA VAL A 80 3.12 -21.01 6.80
C VAL A 80 1.86 -21.81 6.43
N ASP A 81 0.79 -21.13 6.07
CA ASP A 81 -0.48 -21.71 5.61
C ASP A 81 -0.57 -21.91 4.08
N GLY A 82 0.49 -21.55 3.36
CA GLY A 82 0.57 -21.63 1.89
C GLY A 82 0.04 -20.40 1.16
N THR A 83 -0.42 -19.38 1.87
CA THR A 83 -0.87 -18.11 1.26
C THR A 83 0.27 -17.43 0.50
N LYS A 84 0.00 -16.96 -0.71
CA LYS A 84 0.95 -16.21 -1.52
C LYS A 84 1.31 -14.90 -0.83
N PHE A 85 2.57 -14.50 -0.94
CA PHE A 85 2.98 -13.16 -0.55
C PHE A 85 2.29 -12.12 -1.45
N ARG A 86 1.70 -11.11 -0.81
CA ARG A 86 0.96 -10.05 -1.48
C ARG A 86 1.16 -8.70 -0.79
N HIS A 87 0.99 -7.63 -1.56
CA HIS A 87 1.04 -6.26 -1.07
C HIS A 87 -0.37 -5.69 -0.93
N THR A 88 -0.53 -4.66 -0.09
CA THR A 88 -1.64 -3.73 -0.18
C THR A 88 -1.17 -2.50 -0.92
N ASN A 89 -1.83 -2.18 -2.03
CA ASN A 89 -1.49 -1.09 -2.94
C ASN A 89 -2.47 0.05 -2.76
N PHE A 90 -2.03 1.15 -2.18
CA PHE A 90 -2.82 2.36 -2.03
C PHE A 90 -2.71 3.21 -3.30
N TYR A 91 -3.76 3.16 -4.14
CA TYR A 91 -3.80 3.85 -5.42
C TYR A 91 -4.43 5.25 -5.27
N PRO A 92 -3.78 6.34 -5.74
CA PRO A 92 -4.28 7.69 -5.55
C PRO A 92 -5.43 8.03 -6.51
N ALA A 93 -6.51 8.59 -5.95
CA ALA A 93 -7.72 8.94 -6.69
C ALA A 93 -7.45 9.93 -7.83
N GLU A 94 -6.58 10.91 -7.61
CA GLU A 94 -6.22 11.95 -8.59
C GLU A 94 -5.40 11.42 -9.77
N GLN A 95 -4.86 10.21 -9.66
CA GLN A 95 -4.15 9.53 -10.75
C GLN A 95 -5.02 8.45 -11.43
N TYR A 96 -6.32 8.46 -11.16
CA TYR A 96 -7.22 7.46 -11.69
C TYR A 96 -7.13 7.33 -13.21
N HIS A 97 -6.88 6.11 -13.67
CA HIS A 97 -7.02 5.72 -15.06
C HIS A 97 -7.60 4.31 -15.15
N ALA A 98 -8.72 4.17 -15.86
CA ALA A 98 -9.49 2.93 -15.90
C ALA A 98 -8.65 1.70 -16.26
N SER A 99 -7.82 1.78 -17.32
CA SER A 99 -7.04 0.62 -17.75
C SER A 99 -5.94 0.20 -16.79
N LEU A 100 -5.42 1.12 -15.98
CA LEU A 100 -4.44 0.78 -14.95
C LEU A 100 -5.13 0.07 -13.79
N LEU A 101 -6.31 0.56 -13.39
CA LEU A 101 -7.09 -0.06 -12.33
C LEU A 101 -7.68 -1.42 -12.77
N ASP A 102 -8.03 -1.60 -14.05
CA ASP A 102 -8.44 -2.90 -14.59
C ASP A 102 -7.31 -3.93 -14.41
N GLN A 103 -6.07 -3.56 -14.73
CA GLN A 103 -4.90 -4.43 -14.53
C GLN A 103 -4.59 -4.68 -13.04
N MET A 104 -4.77 -3.69 -12.19
CA MET A 104 -4.63 -3.87 -10.74
C MET A 104 -5.70 -4.80 -10.17
N ALA A 105 -6.92 -4.74 -10.69
CA ALA A 105 -7.99 -5.66 -10.35
C ALA A 105 -7.68 -7.11 -10.76
N GLU A 106 -7.05 -7.31 -11.93
CA GLU A 106 -6.54 -8.63 -12.36
C GLU A 106 -5.50 -9.15 -11.38
N MET A 107 -4.54 -8.33 -10.95
CA MET A 107 -3.55 -8.71 -9.95
C MET A 107 -4.20 -9.13 -8.63
N GLN A 108 -5.22 -8.41 -8.18
CA GLN A 108 -5.99 -8.77 -6.98
C GLN A 108 -6.72 -10.09 -7.15
N ALA A 109 -7.36 -10.32 -8.31
CA ALA A 109 -8.03 -11.58 -8.62
C ALA A 109 -7.07 -12.78 -8.66
N GLU A 110 -5.81 -12.57 -9.03
CA GLU A 110 -4.73 -13.56 -8.97
C GLU A 110 -4.22 -13.80 -7.54
N GLY A 111 -4.67 -13.02 -6.55
CA GLY A 111 -4.21 -13.08 -5.15
C GLY A 111 -2.81 -12.53 -4.94
N LEU A 112 -2.37 -11.59 -5.77
CA LEU A 112 -1.02 -11.00 -5.73
C LEU A 112 -0.95 -9.67 -4.98
N GLY A 113 -2.09 -9.08 -4.67
CA GLY A 113 -2.17 -7.83 -3.91
C GLY A 113 -3.60 -7.36 -3.76
N ASP A 114 -3.82 -6.46 -2.83
CA ASP A 114 -5.08 -5.78 -2.64
C ASP A 114 -4.94 -4.33 -3.11
N VAL A 115 -6.04 -3.73 -3.59
CA VAL A 115 -6.08 -2.32 -3.98
C VAL A 115 -6.95 -1.56 -3.00
N GLU A 116 -6.40 -0.50 -2.44
CA GLU A 116 -7.04 0.33 -1.42
C GLU A 116 -7.09 1.79 -1.83
N VAL A 117 -8.02 2.52 -1.21
CA VAL A 117 -8.20 3.95 -1.45
C VAL A 117 -7.00 4.74 -0.93
N HIS A 118 -6.49 5.62 -1.78
CA HIS A 118 -5.52 6.64 -1.42
C HIS A 118 -5.89 7.96 -2.11
N LEU A 119 -5.52 9.07 -1.51
CA LEU A 119 -5.61 10.38 -2.12
C LEU A 119 -4.68 11.38 -1.42
N HIS A 120 -4.29 12.41 -2.13
CA HIS A 120 -3.60 13.56 -1.55
C HIS A 120 -4.58 14.73 -1.42
N HIS A 121 -4.85 15.15 -0.19
CA HIS A 121 -5.68 16.35 0.02
C HIS A 121 -4.94 17.61 -0.47
N GLY A 122 -5.68 18.64 -0.88
CA GLY A 122 -5.11 19.87 -1.43
C GLY A 122 -4.72 19.80 -2.90
N VAL A 123 -4.84 18.65 -3.56
CA VAL A 123 -4.61 18.50 -5.01
C VAL A 123 -5.83 19.01 -5.79
N GLU A 124 -7.01 18.64 -5.36
CA GLU A 124 -8.27 19.16 -5.91
C GLU A 124 -8.82 20.28 -5.02
N ALA A 125 -9.05 21.45 -5.64
CA ALA A 125 -9.67 22.57 -4.95
C ALA A 125 -11.21 22.45 -4.95
N PRO A 126 -11.89 22.92 -3.90
CA PRO A 126 -11.34 23.44 -2.66
C PRO A 126 -10.87 22.36 -1.70
N ASP A 127 -9.80 22.61 -0.95
CA ASP A 127 -9.29 21.70 0.09
C ASP A 127 -10.16 21.83 1.36
N THR A 128 -11.33 21.21 1.33
CA THR A 128 -12.31 21.19 2.42
C THR A 128 -12.63 19.76 2.81
N SER A 129 -13.09 19.56 4.04
CA SER A 129 -13.51 18.23 4.51
C SER A 129 -14.68 17.66 3.68
N GLU A 130 -15.56 18.52 3.16
CA GLU A 130 -16.67 18.13 2.31
C GLU A 130 -16.17 17.61 0.95
N ASN A 131 -15.25 18.36 0.30
CA ASN A 131 -14.67 17.94 -0.97
C ASN A 131 -13.85 16.65 -0.79
N LEU A 132 -13.06 16.56 0.27
CA LEU A 132 -12.29 15.38 0.60
C LEU A 132 -13.20 14.15 0.77
N ARG A 133 -14.29 14.30 1.52
CA ARG A 133 -15.28 13.23 1.69
C ARG A 133 -15.90 12.81 0.37
N ARG A 134 -16.27 13.76 -0.49
CA ARG A 134 -16.82 13.47 -1.82
C ARG A 134 -15.86 12.64 -2.65
N VAL A 135 -14.60 13.06 -2.77
CA VAL A 135 -13.56 12.35 -3.54
C VAL A 135 -13.33 10.95 -3.00
N LEU A 136 -13.25 10.80 -1.67
CA LEU A 136 -13.12 9.48 -1.02
C LEU A 136 -14.27 8.54 -1.36
N VAL A 137 -15.52 9.02 -1.27
CA VAL A 137 -16.69 8.21 -1.54
C VAL A 137 -16.75 7.83 -3.03
N GLU A 138 -16.57 8.79 -3.93
CA GLU A 138 -16.58 8.56 -5.39
C GLU A 138 -15.50 7.56 -5.81
N PHE A 139 -14.32 7.67 -5.26
CA PHE A 139 -13.22 6.76 -5.60
C PHE A 139 -13.41 5.38 -4.97
N ARG A 140 -13.88 5.29 -3.72
CA ARG A 140 -14.28 4.03 -3.09
C ARG A 140 -15.31 3.30 -3.95
N ASP A 141 -16.35 4.00 -4.38
CA ASP A 141 -17.42 3.40 -5.18
C ASP A 141 -16.89 2.96 -6.56
N THR A 142 -15.99 3.75 -7.17
CA THR A 142 -15.30 3.37 -8.40
C THR A 142 -14.49 2.09 -8.23
N LEU A 143 -13.71 1.97 -7.17
CA LEU A 143 -12.93 0.76 -6.88
C LEU A 143 -13.85 -0.45 -6.61
N ALA A 144 -14.89 -0.26 -5.81
CA ALA A 144 -15.79 -1.34 -5.42
C ALA A 144 -16.70 -1.81 -6.56
N GLU A 145 -17.32 -0.87 -7.27
CA GLU A 145 -18.39 -1.21 -8.22
C GLU A 145 -17.86 -1.49 -9.63
N ARG A 146 -16.90 -0.70 -10.10
CA ARG A 146 -16.33 -0.85 -11.43
C ARG A 146 -15.21 -1.90 -11.46
N HIS A 147 -14.24 -1.78 -10.56
CA HIS A 147 -13.02 -2.60 -10.60
C HIS A 147 -13.08 -3.83 -9.69
N LYS A 148 -14.06 -3.91 -8.77
CA LYS A 148 -14.20 -5.00 -7.79
C LYS A 148 -12.95 -5.19 -6.92
N CYS A 149 -12.23 -4.09 -6.65
CA CYS A 149 -10.96 -4.14 -5.92
C CYS A 149 -11.15 -4.20 -4.39
N LEU A 150 -12.09 -3.45 -3.83
CA LEU A 150 -12.28 -3.42 -2.37
C LEU A 150 -12.88 -4.73 -1.88
N SER A 151 -12.20 -5.36 -0.90
CA SER A 151 -12.66 -6.60 -0.29
C SER A 151 -13.87 -6.33 0.61
N ARG A 152 -14.97 -7.06 0.39
CA ARG A 152 -16.06 -7.17 1.35
C ARG A 152 -15.88 -8.46 2.12
N PHE A 153 -15.80 -8.41 3.44
CA PHE A 153 -16.04 -9.59 4.25
C PHE A 153 -17.51 -9.96 4.13
N GLU A 154 -17.82 -11.24 3.87
CA GLU A 154 -19.21 -11.72 3.89
C GLU A 154 -19.88 -11.29 5.19
N GLY A 155 -20.99 -10.55 5.08
CA GLY A 155 -21.80 -10.09 6.21
C GLY A 155 -21.37 -8.77 6.87
N SER A 156 -20.35 -8.05 6.35
CA SER A 156 -20.02 -6.70 6.81
C SER A 156 -20.40 -5.65 5.78
N GLU A 157 -21.08 -4.58 6.21
CA GLU A 157 -21.15 -3.35 5.43
C GLU A 157 -19.74 -2.74 5.41
N MET A 158 -19.34 -2.20 4.24
CA MET A 158 -18.11 -1.41 4.19
C MET A 158 -18.26 -0.19 5.10
N PRO A 159 -17.24 0.13 5.91
CA PRO A 159 -17.27 1.29 6.78
C PRO A 159 -17.40 2.62 6.03
#